data_d10daa2e9eba2ea3a591d42f8d37d331
#
_entry.id   d10daa2e9eba2ea3a591d42f8d37d331
#
_cell.length_a   1.000
_cell.length_b   1.000
_cell.length_c   1.000
_cell.angle_alpha   90.00
_cell.angle_beta   90.00
_cell.angle_gamma   90.00
#
_symmetry.space_group_name_H-M   'P 1'
#
loop_
_entity.id
_entity.type
_entity.pdbx_description
1 polymer ?
#
loop_
_entity_poly.entity_id
_entity_poly.type
_entity_poly.pdbx_seq_one_letter_code
_entity_poly.pdbx_strand_id
1 'polypeptide(L)'
;MKNIKDYNLPELKKELENMGEKPFRAEQIFKWIFQEKVKSFDEMTNISLELREKLKQNYTICNFEILRKQESKDGTIKYLFDVLDGNAIETVLMSYHHGYSICVSSQIGCKMGCKFCASTGINFVRSLTSGEIVEQILAVEQDTGVRISNVVFMGIGEPLDNYDNVINAIHIINNPKGLNIGARHISVSTSGLVPKIYELAKENIPCTLSISLHATNNEKRSSMMPVNNAYPIEELIQACKDYIESTNRRISFEYALAKDNNDNLEDAKQLVKLLKGMLCHVNLIPINKIENGAYTKSSNDNIMKFRDYL
;
A
#
# COMPACT_ATOMS: atom_id res chain seq x y z
N MET A 1 -14.39 -17.72 -12.00
CA MET A 1 -13.93 -16.90 -13.14
C MET A 1 -12.79 -16.01 -12.66
N LYS A 2 -11.85 -15.66 -13.55
CA LYS A 2 -10.73 -14.77 -13.21
C LYS A 2 -11.22 -13.31 -13.19
N ASN A 3 -10.69 -12.48 -12.28
CA ASN A 3 -10.98 -11.05 -12.30
C ASN A 3 -10.11 -10.37 -13.36
N ILE A 4 -10.73 -9.71 -14.32
CA ILE A 4 -9.98 -9.06 -15.42
C ILE A 4 -9.11 -7.89 -14.92
N LYS A 5 -9.44 -7.29 -13.76
CA LYS A 5 -8.65 -6.25 -13.12
C LYS A 5 -7.30 -6.75 -12.57
N ASP A 6 -7.11 -8.08 -12.46
CA ASP A 6 -5.85 -8.67 -12.00
C ASP A 6 -4.70 -8.58 -13.01
N TYR A 7 -5.02 -8.31 -14.28
CA TYR A 7 -4.04 -8.30 -15.35
C TYR A 7 -3.49 -6.89 -15.61
N ASN A 8 -2.17 -6.75 -15.63
CA ASN A 8 -1.54 -5.57 -16.24
C ASN A 8 -1.69 -5.61 -17.77
N LEU A 9 -1.34 -4.51 -18.44
CA LEU A 9 -1.58 -4.40 -19.89
C LEU A 9 -0.81 -5.45 -20.73
N PRO A 10 0.48 -5.76 -20.47
CA PRO A 10 1.19 -6.87 -21.13
C PRO A 10 0.53 -8.23 -20.92
N GLU A 11 0.11 -8.54 -19.71
CA GLU A 11 -0.57 -9.80 -19.39
C GLU A 11 -1.93 -9.90 -20.08
N LEU A 12 -2.72 -8.82 -20.06
CA LEU A 12 -4.01 -8.77 -20.76
C LEU A 12 -3.85 -8.94 -22.27
N LYS A 13 -2.79 -8.37 -22.88
CA LYS A 13 -2.47 -8.61 -24.29
C LYS A 13 -2.27 -10.07 -24.58
N LYS A 14 -1.46 -10.77 -23.76
CA LYS A 14 -1.19 -12.19 -23.90
C LYS A 14 -2.45 -13.05 -23.72
N GLU A 15 -3.29 -12.73 -22.74
CA GLU A 15 -4.56 -13.43 -22.51
C GLU A 15 -5.49 -13.29 -23.73
N LEU A 16 -5.62 -12.09 -24.30
CA LEU A 16 -6.45 -11.89 -25.49
C LEU A 16 -5.88 -12.55 -26.75
N GLU A 17 -4.56 -12.56 -26.92
CA GLU A 17 -3.91 -13.33 -28.00
C GLU A 17 -4.21 -14.82 -27.89
N ASN A 18 -4.20 -15.40 -26.70
CA ASN A 18 -4.60 -16.79 -26.45
C ASN A 18 -6.08 -17.05 -26.81
N MET A 19 -6.93 -16.02 -26.75
CA MET A 19 -8.33 -16.08 -27.17
C MET A 19 -8.53 -15.84 -28.70
N GLY A 20 -7.44 -15.66 -29.46
CA GLY A 20 -7.47 -15.37 -30.89
C GLY A 20 -7.76 -13.89 -31.21
N GLU A 21 -7.68 -12.99 -30.22
CA GLU A 21 -7.97 -11.59 -30.40
C GLU A 21 -6.69 -10.76 -30.69
N LYS A 22 -6.86 -9.62 -31.34
CA LYS A 22 -5.73 -8.74 -31.67
C LYS A 22 -5.24 -7.98 -30.43
N PRO A 23 -3.91 -7.77 -30.23
CA PRO A 23 -3.34 -7.13 -29.02
C PRO A 23 -3.89 -5.75 -28.70
N PHE A 24 -4.28 -4.93 -29.70
CA PHE A 24 -4.85 -3.60 -29.48
C PHE A 24 -6.21 -3.63 -28.74
N ARG A 25 -6.92 -4.77 -28.77
CA ARG A 25 -8.16 -4.94 -28.00
C ARG A 25 -7.90 -4.89 -26.49
N ALA A 26 -6.74 -5.37 -26.03
CA ALA A 26 -6.35 -5.23 -24.64
C ALA A 26 -6.26 -3.76 -24.19
N GLU A 27 -5.73 -2.90 -25.03
CA GLU A 27 -5.65 -1.46 -24.71
C GLU A 27 -7.04 -0.80 -24.61
N GLN A 28 -7.96 -1.21 -25.48
CA GLN A 28 -9.35 -0.73 -25.42
C GLN A 28 -10.04 -1.20 -24.14
N ILE A 29 -9.95 -2.51 -23.82
CA ILE A 29 -10.54 -3.08 -22.60
C ILE A 29 -9.91 -2.47 -21.36
N PHE A 30 -8.59 -2.33 -21.33
CA PHE A 30 -7.85 -1.74 -20.21
C PHE A 30 -8.30 -0.30 -19.94
N LYS A 31 -8.50 0.49 -21.00
CA LYS A 31 -9.05 1.84 -20.88
C LYS A 31 -10.47 1.82 -20.30
N TRP A 32 -11.36 0.95 -20.80
CA TRP A 32 -12.71 0.84 -20.29
C TRP A 32 -12.74 0.51 -18.79
N ILE A 33 -11.87 -0.41 -18.35
CA ILE A 33 -11.82 -0.85 -16.94
C ILE A 33 -11.25 0.25 -16.05
N PHE A 34 -10.10 0.83 -16.38
CA PHE A 34 -9.34 1.67 -15.47
C PHE A 34 -9.53 3.18 -15.66
N GLN A 35 -9.96 3.65 -16.84
CA GLN A 35 -10.24 5.05 -17.08
C GLN A 35 -11.73 5.36 -17.09
N GLU A 36 -12.51 4.58 -17.84
CA GLU A 36 -13.96 4.75 -17.90
C GLU A 36 -14.68 4.08 -16.70
N LYS A 37 -13.98 3.18 -15.99
CA LYS A 37 -14.43 2.54 -14.73
C LYS A 37 -15.75 1.79 -14.87
N VAL A 38 -15.94 1.09 -15.98
CA VAL A 38 -17.15 0.32 -16.22
C VAL A 38 -17.33 -0.81 -15.26
N LYS A 39 -18.57 -1.12 -14.91
CA LYS A 39 -18.96 -2.22 -14.03
C LYS A 39 -19.36 -3.47 -14.76
N SER A 40 -19.59 -3.38 -16.07
CA SER A 40 -19.99 -4.48 -16.92
C SER A 40 -19.30 -4.43 -18.28
N PHE A 41 -19.03 -5.60 -18.88
CA PHE A 41 -18.53 -5.68 -20.26
C PHE A 41 -19.54 -5.13 -21.28
N ASP A 42 -20.82 -5.05 -20.95
CA ASP A 42 -21.86 -4.50 -21.83
C ASP A 42 -21.68 -3.00 -22.09
N GLU A 43 -21.05 -2.28 -21.19
CA GLU A 43 -20.77 -0.86 -21.30
C GLU A 43 -19.66 -0.54 -22.32
N MET A 44 -18.87 -1.55 -22.73
CA MET A 44 -17.73 -1.40 -23.64
C MET A 44 -18.19 -1.28 -25.09
N THR A 45 -18.81 -0.14 -25.46
CA THR A 45 -19.54 0.03 -26.73
C THR A 45 -18.70 -0.11 -28.00
N ASN A 46 -17.38 0.10 -27.94
CA ASN A 46 -16.46 -0.05 -29.08
C ASN A 46 -15.82 -1.46 -29.15
N ILE A 47 -16.24 -2.38 -28.27
CA ILE A 47 -15.89 -3.80 -28.30
C ILE A 47 -17.05 -4.57 -28.94
N SER A 48 -16.75 -5.51 -29.85
CA SER A 48 -17.78 -6.31 -30.53
C SER A 48 -18.59 -7.13 -29.52
N LEU A 49 -19.87 -7.38 -29.86
CA LEU A 49 -20.74 -8.22 -29.01
C LEU A 49 -20.13 -9.59 -28.76
N GLU A 50 -19.57 -10.20 -29.82
CA GLU A 50 -18.91 -11.52 -29.71
C GLU A 50 -17.78 -11.49 -28.69
N LEU A 51 -16.90 -10.50 -28.71
CA LEU A 51 -15.81 -10.41 -27.76
C LEU A 51 -16.33 -10.10 -26.35
N ARG A 52 -17.35 -9.26 -26.19
CA ARG A 52 -17.96 -9.03 -24.87
C ARG A 52 -18.53 -10.32 -24.27
N GLU A 53 -19.19 -11.15 -25.07
CA GLU A 53 -19.70 -12.46 -24.61
C GLU A 53 -18.56 -13.42 -24.25
N LYS A 54 -17.48 -13.48 -25.03
CA LYS A 54 -16.29 -14.25 -24.70
C LYS A 54 -15.67 -13.78 -23.36
N LEU A 55 -15.61 -12.45 -23.13
CA LEU A 55 -15.12 -11.90 -21.88
C LEU A 55 -15.99 -12.30 -20.68
N LYS A 56 -17.31 -12.19 -20.79
CA LYS A 56 -18.26 -12.60 -19.74
C LYS A 56 -18.15 -14.08 -19.37
N GLN A 57 -17.84 -14.95 -20.33
CA GLN A 57 -17.68 -16.38 -20.10
C GLN A 57 -16.40 -16.71 -19.32
N ASN A 58 -15.35 -15.91 -19.46
CA ASN A 58 -14.02 -16.21 -18.91
C ASN A 58 -13.65 -15.34 -17.71
N TYR A 59 -14.19 -14.12 -17.62
CA TYR A 59 -13.78 -13.12 -16.65
C TYR A 59 -14.97 -12.50 -15.91
N THR A 60 -14.64 -11.93 -14.75
CA THR A 60 -15.50 -11.01 -14.01
C THR A 60 -14.84 -9.64 -13.95
N ILE A 61 -15.64 -8.60 -13.72
CA ILE A 61 -15.16 -7.28 -13.30
C ILE A 61 -15.51 -7.17 -11.82
N CYS A 62 -14.53 -7.29 -10.93
CA CYS A 62 -14.73 -7.11 -9.49
C CYS A 62 -15.12 -5.65 -9.22
N ASN A 63 -16.21 -5.44 -8.48
CA ASN A 63 -16.64 -4.12 -8.02
C ASN A 63 -17.00 -4.23 -6.55
N PHE A 64 -16.29 -3.49 -5.70
CA PHE A 64 -16.52 -3.52 -4.25
C PHE A 64 -17.82 -2.80 -3.87
N GLU A 65 -18.46 -3.30 -2.81
CA GLU A 65 -19.60 -2.64 -2.18
C GLU A 65 -19.13 -1.86 -0.94
N ILE A 66 -19.68 -0.65 -0.76
CA ILE A 66 -19.40 0.17 0.41
C ILE A 66 -20.30 -0.30 1.56
N LEU A 67 -19.73 -1.01 2.53
CA LEU A 67 -20.43 -1.42 3.75
C LEU A 67 -20.58 -0.25 4.73
N ARG A 68 -19.54 0.59 4.81
CA ARG A 68 -19.53 1.74 5.73
C ARG A 68 -18.62 2.84 5.20
N LYS A 69 -19.07 4.09 5.39
CA LYS A 69 -18.31 5.31 5.11
C LYS A 69 -18.32 6.18 6.35
N GLN A 70 -17.13 6.63 6.77
CA GLN A 70 -16.95 7.51 7.92
C GLN A 70 -16.15 8.73 7.46
N GLU A 71 -16.74 9.91 7.61
CA GLU A 71 -16.14 11.16 7.22
C GLU A 71 -15.71 11.96 8.45
N SER A 72 -14.47 12.42 8.46
CA SER A 72 -13.90 13.24 9.51
C SER A 72 -14.04 14.74 9.17
N LYS A 73 -13.92 15.60 10.18
CA LYS A 73 -14.01 17.06 10.00
C LYS A 73 -12.96 17.67 9.10
N ASP A 74 -11.83 17.01 8.93
CA ASP A 74 -10.72 17.42 8.06
C ASP A 74 -10.87 16.93 6.61
N GLY A 75 -12.01 16.32 6.27
CA GLY A 75 -12.28 15.77 4.93
C GLY A 75 -11.67 14.38 4.68
N THR A 76 -11.04 13.76 5.69
CA THR A 76 -10.60 12.37 5.59
C THR A 76 -11.80 11.43 5.59
N ILE A 77 -11.84 10.48 4.66
CA ILE A 77 -12.93 9.50 4.55
C ILE A 77 -12.36 8.09 4.69
N LYS A 78 -12.88 7.35 5.67
CA LYS A 78 -12.57 5.93 5.84
C LYS A 78 -13.71 5.09 5.30
N TYR A 79 -13.38 4.18 4.39
CA TYR A 79 -14.26 3.20 3.80
C TYR A 79 -14.05 1.83 4.42
N LEU A 80 -15.12 1.08 4.56
CA LEU A 80 -15.12 -0.36 4.75
C LEU A 80 -15.78 -0.96 3.51
N PHE A 81 -15.03 -1.74 2.74
CA PHE A 81 -15.49 -2.40 1.53
C PHE A 81 -15.72 -3.89 1.75
N ASP A 82 -16.82 -4.41 1.20
CA ASP A 82 -17.00 -5.84 1.00
C ASP A 82 -16.17 -6.28 -0.21
N VAL A 83 -15.33 -7.29 -0.02
CA VAL A 83 -14.52 -7.88 -1.09
C VAL A 83 -15.20 -9.09 -1.75
N LEU A 84 -16.51 -9.25 -1.52
CA LEU A 84 -17.41 -10.22 -2.16
C LEU A 84 -17.13 -11.71 -1.86
N ASP A 85 -16.32 -11.96 -0.82
CA ASP A 85 -16.03 -13.32 -0.33
C ASP A 85 -16.38 -13.51 1.15
N GLY A 86 -17.19 -12.59 1.70
CA GLY A 86 -17.58 -12.55 3.11
C GLY A 86 -16.57 -11.84 4.01
N ASN A 87 -15.56 -11.23 3.45
CA ASN A 87 -14.56 -10.44 4.17
C ASN A 87 -14.69 -8.95 3.82
N ALA A 88 -14.08 -8.10 4.66
CA ALA A 88 -14.05 -6.66 4.45
C ALA A 88 -12.65 -6.09 4.65
N ILE A 89 -12.38 -4.98 3.95
CA ILE A 89 -11.12 -4.23 4.06
C ILE A 89 -11.37 -2.76 4.31
N GLU A 90 -10.41 -2.10 4.93
CA GLU A 90 -10.43 -0.66 5.12
C GLU A 90 -9.58 0.06 4.06
N THR A 91 -10.08 1.22 3.61
CA THR A 91 -9.39 2.13 2.68
C THR A 91 -9.63 3.55 3.18
N VAL A 92 -8.62 4.42 3.11
CA VAL A 92 -8.73 5.80 3.60
C VAL A 92 -8.39 6.80 2.51
N LEU A 93 -9.33 7.70 2.21
CA LEU A 93 -9.11 8.86 1.37
C LEU A 93 -8.71 10.05 2.24
N MET A 94 -7.62 10.71 1.91
CA MET A 94 -7.10 11.88 2.59
C MET A 94 -7.01 13.06 1.62
N SER A 95 -7.50 14.22 2.05
CA SER A 95 -7.43 15.46 1.28
C SER A 95 -6.24 16.31 1.71
N TYR A 96 -5.40 16.71 0.77
CA TYR A 96 -4.27 17.61 0.99
C TYR A 96 -4.30 18.77 0.00
N HIS A 97 -3.59 19.85 0.29
CA HIS A 97 -3.48 21.01 -0.63
C HIS A 97 -2.88 20.64 -2.01
N HIS A 98 -2.14 19.55 -2.09
CA HIS A 98 -1.52 19.03 -3.32
C HIS A 98 -2.33 17.92 -4.02
N GLY A 99 -3.56 17.67 -3.58
CA GLY A 99 -4.45 16.66 -4.14
C GLY A 99 -4.88 15.58 -3.16
N TYR A 100 -5.51 14.53 -3.68
CA TYR A 100 -6.04 13.44 -2.88
C TYR A 100 -5.05 12.28 -2.81
N SER A 101 -4.84 11.77 -1.60
CA SER A 101 -4.06 10.57 -1.33
C SER A 101 -4.96 9.45 -0.85
N ILE A 102 -4.71 8.23 -1.29
CA ILE A 102 -5.44 7.05 -0.83
C ILE A 102 -4.50 6.07 -0.12
N CYS A 103 -4.93 5.61 1.05
CA CYS A 103 -4.28 4.53 1.78
C CYS A 103 -5.01 3.23 1.48
N VAL A 104 -4.33 2.29 0.81
CA VAL A 104 -4.90 1.02 0.37
C VAL A 104 -4.41 -0.14 1.23
N SER A 105 -5.28 -1.13 1.43
CA SER A 105 -4.96 -2.41 2.06
C SER A 105 -4.36 -3.37 1.02
N SER A 106 -3.46 -4.24 1.46
CA SER A 106 -2.83 -5.27 0.63
C SER A 106 -3.23 -6.69 1.00
N GLN A 107 -3.83 -6.87 2.17
CA GLN A 107 -4.24 -8.18 2.70
C GLN A 107 -5.55 -8.04 3.49
N ILE A 108 -6.21 -9.16 3.75
CA ILE A 108 -7.27 -9.29 4.73
C ILE A 108 -6.63 -9.83 6.00
N GLY A 109 -6.51 -8.96 7.03
CA GLY A 109 -5.68 -9.23 8.21
C GLY A 109 -4.18 -9.12 7.93
N CYS A 110 -3.34 -9.40 8.93
CA CYS A 110 -1.89 -9.26 8.83
C CYS A 110 -1.17 -10.27 9.71
N LYS A 111 -0.10 -10.89 9.17
CA LYS A 111 0.71 -11.89 9.90
C LYS A 111 1.78 -11.27 10.81
N MET A 112 2.09 -9.97 10.65
CA MET A 112 3.28 -9.37 11.27
C MET A 112 3.21 -9.21 12.78
N GLY A 113 2.02 -9.11 13.37
CA GLY A 113 1.82 -9.10 14.82
C GLY A 113 2.35 -7.86 15.53
N CYS A 114 2.46 -6.71 14.85
CA CYS A 114 2.93 -5.45 15.45
C CYS A 114 2.01 -4.99 16.58
N LYS A 115 2.53 -4.88 17.80
CA LYS A 115 1.71 -4.69 19.02
C LYS A 115 1.04 -3.31 19.15
N PHE A 116 1.43 -2.35 18.33
CA PHE A 116 0.83 -1.01 18.26
C PHE A 116 -0.17 -0.85 17.11
N CYS A 117 -0.34 -1.88 16.27
CA CYS A 117 -1.16 -1.81 15.07
C CYS A 117 -2.57 -2.36 15.33
N ALA A 118 -3.60 -1.61 14.95
CA ALA A 118 -4.99 -2.03 15.07
C ALA A 118 -5.30 -3.31 14.27
N SER A 119 -4.58 -3.54 13.16
CA SER A 119 -4.74 -4.74 12.33
C SER A 119 -4.26 -6.03 12.99
N THR A 120 -3.49 -5.95 14.09
CA THR A 120 -3.03 -7.13 14.84
C THR A 120 -4.17 -7.90 15.49
N GLY A 121 -5.30 -7.24 15.77
CA GLY A 121 -6.52 -7.88 16.27
C GLY A 121 -7.31 -8.65 15.19
N ILE A 122 -6.92 -8.56 13.92
CA ILE A 122 -7.57 -9.21 12.80
C ILE A 122 -6.67 -10.33 12.28
N ASN A 123 -7.14 -11.57 12.41
CA ASN A 123 -6.39 -12.72 11.89
C ASN A 123 -6.17 -12.59 10.38
N PHE A 124 -5.00 -12.99 9.93
CA PHE A 124 -4.72 -13.08 8.50
C PHE A 124 -5.62 -14.12 7.84
N VAL A 125 -6.33 -13.71 6.79
CA VAL A 125 -7.18 -14.57 5.97
C VAL A 125 -6.49 -14.90 4.65
N ARG A 126 -6.22 -13.86 3.84
CA ARG A 126 -5.53 -13.98 2.55
C ARG A 126 -4.91 -12.67 2.08
N SER A 127 -4.05 -12.77 1.10
CA SER A 127 -3.60 -11.64 0.31
C SER A 127 -4.70 -11.15 -0.64
N LEU A 128 -4.74 -9.85 -0.91
CA LEU A 128 -5.58 -9.28 -1.96
C LEU A 128 -4.94 -9.51 -3.33
N THR A 129 -5.75 -9.72 -4.35
CA THR A 129 -5.29 -9.73 -5.74
C THR A 129 -4.92 -8.32 -6.21
N SER A 130 -4.20 -8.22 -7.33
CA SER A 130 -3.85 -6.93 -7.92
C SER A 130 -5.09 -6.10 -8.24
N GLY A 131 -6.12 -6.72 -8.78
CA GLY A 131 -7.39 -6.07 -9.11
C GLY A 131 -8.15 -5.59 -7.88
N GLU A 132 -8.12 -6.36 -6.77
CA GLU A 132 -8.73 -5.95 -5.50
C GLU A 132 -8.00 -4.76 -4.88
N ILE A 133 -6.68 -4.70 -5.01
CA ILE A 133 -5.89 -3.54 -4.57
C ILE A 133 -6.28 -2.30 -5.37
N VAL A 134 -6.33 -2.42 -6.71
CA VAL A 134 -6.69 -1.31 -7.61
C VAL A 134 -8.16 -0.90 -7.46
N GLU A 135 -9.04 -1.87 -7.19
CA GLU A 135 -10.46 -1.59 -7.00
C GLU A 135 -10.74 -0.61 -5.86
N GLN A 136 -9.95 -0.62 -4.80
CA GLN A 136 -10.07 0.37 -3.72
C GLN A 136 -9.98 1.80 -4.24
N ILE A 137 -9.06 2.04 -5.21
CA ILE A 137 -8.89 3.35 -5.84
C ILE A 137 -10.10 3.68 -6.72
N LEU A 138 -10.50 2.75 -7.58
CA LEU A 138 -11.60 2.94 -8.51
C LEU A 138 -12.93 3.20 -7.78
N ALA A 139 -13.22 2.42 -6.74
CA ALA A 139 -14.43 2.54 -5.93
C ALA A 139 -14.50 3.91 -5.22
N VAL A 140 -13.39 4.38 -4.65
CA VAL A 140 -13.33 5.71 -4.01
C VAL A 140 -13.48 6.83 -5.02
N GLU A 141 -12.83 6.73 -6.19
CA GLU A 141 -12.98 7.74 -7.25
C GLU A 141 -14.40 7.77 -7.83
N GLN A 142 -15.08 6.62 -7.92
CA GLN A 142 -16.48 6.55 -8.35
C GLN A 142 -17.44 7.15 -7.31
N ASP A 143 -17.21 6.89 -6.03
CA ASP A 143 -18.08 7.41 -4.94
C ASP A 143 -17.93 8.92 -4.76
N THR A 144 -16.72 9.45 -4.89
CA THR A 144 -16.43 10.86 -4.56
C THR A 144 -16.35 11.77 -5.78
N GLY A 145 -16.13 11.23 -6.97
CA GLY A 145 -15.87 12.01 -8.19
C GLY A 145 -14.49 12.69 -8.22
N VAL A 146 -13.64 12.48 -7.18
CA VAL A 146 -12.30 13.08 -7.14
C VAL A 146 -11.29 12.18 -7.86
N ARG A 147 -10.21 12.79 -8.36
CA ARG A 147 -9.08 12.06 -8.90
C ARG A 147 -8.03 11.83 -7.83
N ILE A 148 -7.64 10.59 -7.65
CA ILE A 148 -6.53 10.22 -6.76
C ILE A 148 -5.20 10.58 -7.43
N SER A 149 -4.33 11.27 -6.68
CA SER A 149 -3.00 11.68 -7.13
C SER A 149 -1.86 10.92 -6.47
N ASN A 150 -2.08 10.37 -5.26
CA ASN A 150 -1.07 9.63 -4.52
C ASN A 150 -1.66 8.35 -3.91
N VAL A 151 -0.86 7.28 -3.91
CA VAL A 151 -1.25 5.98 -3.33
C VAL A 151 -0.24 5.56 -2.29
N VAL A 152 -0.70 5.21 -1.09
CA VAL A 152 0.16 4.67 -0.03
C VAL A 152 -0.31 3.29 0.39
N PHE A 153 0.57 2.31 0.33
CA PHE A 153 0.33 0.94 0.80
C PHE A 153 0.64 0.89 2.31
N MET A 154 -0.25 1.50 3.10
CA MET A 154 -0.15 1.61 4.57
C MET A 154 -1.44 1.21 5.27
N GLY A 155 -2.36 0.54 4.56
CA GLY A 155 -3.58 -0.04 5.11
C GLY A 155 -3.33 -1.39 5.79
N ILE A 156 -4.34 -2.26 5.76
CA ILE A 156 -4.26 -3.58 6.37
C ILE A 156 -3.34 -4.50 5.54
N GLY A 157 -2.41 -5.17 6.22
CA GLY A 157 -1.50 -6.14 5.62
C GLY A 157 -0.06 -5.66 5.53
N GLU A 158 0.84 -6.59 5.16
CA GLU A 158 2.23 -6.34 4.81
C GLU A 158 2.37 -6.40 3.28
N PRO A 159 2.60 -5.27 2.60
CA PRO A 159 2.66 -5.25 1.14
C PRO A 159 3.72 -6.19 0.56
N LEU A 160 4.88 -6.31 1.20
CA LEU A 160 5.95 -7.17 0.70
C LEU A 160 5.72 -8.67 1.00
N ASP A 161 4.77 -9.04 1.88
CA ASP A 161 4.28 -10.42 2.01
C ASP A 161 3.28 -10.80 0.88
N ASN A 162 2.71 -9.79 0.22
CA ASN A 162 1.87 -9.94 -0.98
C ASN A 162 2.58 -9.40 -2.23
N TYR A 163 3.84 -9.69 -2.38
CA TYR A 163 4.77 -9.04 -3.30
C TYR A 163 4.27 -8.98 -4.74
N ASP A 164 3.98 -10.12 -5.35
CA ASP A 164 3.64 -10.20 -6.78
C ASP A 164 2.38 -9.40 -7.13
N ASN A 165 1.34 -9.49 -6.29
CA ASN A 165 0.11 -8.73 -6.49
C ASN A 165 0.32 -7.23 -6.29
N VAL A 166 1.14 -6.83 -5.31
CA VAL A 166 1.45 -5.41 -5.06
C VAL A 166 2.26 -4.81 -6.22
N ILE A 167 3.28 -5.52 -6.70
CA ILE A 167 4.06 -5.07 -7.88
C ILE A 167 3.17 -4.95 -9.11
N ASN A 168 2.33 -5.95 -9.34
CA ASN A 168 1.40 -5.92 -10.47
C ASN A 168 0.37 -4.77 -10.33
N ALA A 169 -0.17 -4.54 -9.15
CA ALA A 169 -1.04 -3.39 -8.89
C ALA A 169 -0.33 -2.05 -9.17
N ILE A 170 0.94 -1.91 -8.77
CA ILE A 170 1.74 -0.72 -9.08
C ILE A 170 1.89 -0.53 -10.60
N HIS A 171 2.13 -1.59 -11.35
CA HIS A 171 2.18 -1.50 -12.82
C HIS A 171 0.86 -1.04 -13.42
N ILE A 172 -0.28 -1.51 -12.92
CA ILE A 172 -1.61 -1.07 -13.37
C ILE A 172 -1.83 0.41 -13.01
N ILE A 173 -1.56 0.79 -11.77
CA ILE A 173 -1.73 2.16 -11.24
C ILE A 173 -0.86 3.16 -12.03
N ASN A 174 0.38 2.79 -12.32
CA ASN A 174 1.33 3.67 -13.01
C ASN A 174 1.14 3.71 -14.53
N ASN A 175 0.44 2.76 -15.12
CA ASN A 175 0.28 2.69 -16.58
C ASN A 175 -0.47 3.91 -17.12
N PRO A 176 0.04 4.61 -18.16
CA PRO A 176 -0.64 5.75 -18.79
C PRO A 176 -2.03 5.44 -19.37
N LYS A 177 -2.28 4.16 -19.71
CA LYS A 177 -3.60 3.65 -20.18
C LYS A 177 -4.43 3.07 -19.02
N GLY A 178 -3.87 3.00 -17.81
CA GLY A 178 -4.56 2.67 -16.56
C GLY A 178 -4.93 3.92 -15.78
N LEU A 179 -4.62 3.95 -14.48
CA LEU A 179 -4.93 5.10 -13.62
C LEU A 179 -3.98 6.30 -13.85
N ASN A 180 -2.85 6.08 -14.49
CA ASN A 180 -1.87 7.12 -14.82
C ASN A 180 -1.41 7.93 -13.60
N ILE A 181 -1.16 7.24 -12.48
CA ILE A 181 -0.55 7.81 -11.28
C ILE A 181 0.95 7.52 -11.36
N GLY A 182 1.76 8.56 -11.41
CA GLY A 182 3.22 8.43 -11.55
C GLY A 182 3.82 7.63 -10.38
N ALA A 183 4.77 6.74 -10.65
CA ALA A 183 5.35 5.87 -9.62
C ALA A 183 5.97 6.63 -8.43
N ARG A 184 6.42 7.87 -8.63
CA ARG A 184 6.91 8.75 -7.54
C ARG A 184 5.82 9.20 -6.56
N HIS A 185 4.56 9.04 -6.93
CA HIS A 185 3.38 9.29 -6.12
C HIS A 185 2.84 8.02 -5.45
N ILE A 186 3.60 6.91 -5.54
CA ILE A 186 3.28 5.64 -4.91
C ILE A 186 4.29 5.39 -3.81
N SER A 187 3.81 5.11 -2.59
CA SER A 187 4.64 4.72 -1.46
C SER A 187 4.30 3.31 -1.02
N VAL A 188 5.31 2.45 -0.94
CA VAL A 188 5.18 1.09 -0.42
C VAL A 188 5.81 1.06 0.97
N SER A 189 5.00 0.75 1.98
CA SER A 189 5.49 0.59 3.35
C SER A 189 5.74 -0.88 3.66
N THR A 190 6.77 -1.16 4.45
CA THR A 190 7.06 -2.51 4.93
C THR A 190 7.50 -2.52 6.38
N SER A 191 7.15 -3.58 7.07
CA SER A 191 7.67 -3.87 8.41
C SER A 191 9.14 -4.28 8.41
N GLY A 192 9.73 -4.51 7.23
CA GLY A 192 11.15 -4.84 7.06
C GLY A 192 11.40 -6.29 6.66
N LEU A 193 10.69 -6.80 5.67
CA LEU A 193 10.98 -8.10 5.04
C LEU A 193 12.23 -7.95 4.16
N VAL A 194 13.41 -8.13 4.74
CA VAL A 194 14.72 -7.85 4.14
C VAL A 194 14.90 -8.47 2.75
N PRO A 195 14.61 -9.77 2.50
CA PRO A 195 14.76 -10.34 1.16
C PRO A 195 13.90 -9.63 0.11
N LYS A 196 12.70 -9.19 0.49
CA LYS A 196 11.77 -8.50 -0.41
C LYS A 196 12.15 -7.04 -0.69
N ILE A 197 12.91 -6.41 0.20
CA ILE A 197 13.51 -5.09 -0.07
C ILE A 197 14.54 -5.21 -1.20
N TYR A 198 15.37 -6.26 -1.20
CA TYR A 198 16.31 -6.54 -2.29
C TYR A 198 15.62 -6.91 -3.61
N GLU A 199 14.49 -7.62 -3.56
CA GLU A 199 13.69 -7.89 -4.76
C GLU A 199 13.12 -6.59 -5.32
N LEU A 200 12.52 -5.73 -4.48
CA LEU A 200 11.97 -4.44 -4.89
C LEU A 200 13.01 -3.51 -5.53
N ALA A 201 14.26 -3.56 -5.05
CA ALA A 201 15.35 -2.78 -5.63
C ALA A 201 15.61 -3.15 -7.11
N LYS A 202 15.33 -4.38 -7.52
CA LYS A 202 15.54 -4.89 -8.89
C LYS A 202 14.41 -4.53 -9.86
N GLU A 203 13.22 -4.18 -9.34
CA GLU A 203 12.05 -3.85 -10.18
C GLU A 203 12.23 -2.54 -10.98
N ASN A 204 13.19 -1.70 -10.61
CA ASN A 204 13.42 -0.39 -11.24
C ASN A 204 12.17 0.51 -11.23
N ILE A 205 11.25 0.29 -10.31
CA ILE A 205 10.05 1.12 -10.12
C ILE A 205 10.42 2.30 -9.23
N PRO A 206 10.30 3.56 -9.68
CA PRO A 206 10.68 4.72 -8.89
C PRO A 206 9.64 5.10 -7.83
N CYS A 207 9.08 4.12 -7.11
CA CYS A 207 8.20 4.35 -5.96
C CYS A 207 9.01 4.78 -4.72
N THR A 208 8.34 5.29 -3.70
CA THR A 208 8.95 5.56 -2.40
C THR A 208 8.87 4.31 -1.53
N LEU A 209 10.01 3.86 -1.01
CA LEU A 209 10.04 2.82 0.01
C LEU A 209 9.97 3.47 1.40
N SER A 210 8.97 3.04 2.20
CA SER A 210 8.81 3.44 3.60
C SER A 210 9.08 2.24 4.51
N ILE A 211 9.93 2.44 5.51
CA ILE A 211 10.33 1.39 6.45
C ILE A 211 9.71 1.67 7.81
N SER A 212 8.87 0.78 8.30
CA SER A 212 8.38 0.78 9.67
C SER A 212 9.52 0.40 10.62
N LEU A 213 10.27 1.39 11.09
CA LEU A 213 11.44 1.19 11.97
C LEU A 213 11.03 1.11 13.44
N HIS A 214 10.36 2.14 13.93
CA HIS A 214 9.73 2.30 15.24
C HIS A 214 10.60 2.07 16.48
N ALA A 215 11.86 1.70 16.34
CA ALA A 215 12.83 1.55 17.42
C ALA A 215 14.26 1.70 16.91
N THR A 216 15.20 1.87 17.85
CA THR A 216 16.63 2.13 17.56
C THR A 216 17.54 0.96 17.91
N ASN A 217 17.00 -0.08 18.54
CA ASN A 217 17.72 -1.29 18.92
C ASN A 217 16.80 -2.52 18.85
N ASN A 218 17.42 -3.71 18.80
CA ASN A 218 16.70 -4.97 18.62
C ASN A 218 15.75 -5.31 19.77
N GLU A 219 16.09 -4.99 21.01
CA GLU A 219 15.25 -5.26 22.17
C GLU A 219 13.90 -4.55 22.06
N LYS A 220 13.94 -3.22 21.86
CA LYS A 220 12.73 -2.41 21.68
C LYS A 220 11.98 -2.80 20.43
N ARG A 221 12.69 -3.01 19.31
CA ARG A 221 12.04 -3.36 18.05
C ARG A 221 11.35 -4.71 18.12
N SER A 222 11.98 -5.75 18.68
CA SER A 222 11.36 -7.07 18.86
C SER A 222 10.16 -7.02 19.80
N SER A 223 10.19 -6.16 20.81
CA SER A 223 9.06 -5.98 21.72
C SER A 223 7.83 -5.38 21.03
N MET A 224 8.02 -4.51 20.03
CA MET A 224 6.97 -3.83 19.28
C MET A 224 6.59 -4.56 18.00
N MET A 225 7.57 -5.15 17.31
CA MET A 225 7.47 -5.73 15.96
C MET A 225 8.17 -7.09 15.91
N PRO A 226 7.43 -8.21 15.99
CA PRO A 226 8.01 -9.56 15.99
C PRO A 226 8.86 -9.89 14.76
N VAL A 227 8.65 -9.21 13.64
CA VAL A 227 9.45 -9.36 12.41
C VAL A 227 10.94 -9.12 12.63
N ASN A 228 11.31 -8.32 13.65
CA ASN A 228 12.70 -8.08 14.02
C ASN A 228 13.44 -9.35 14.50
N ASN A 229 12.73 -10.36 14.96
CA ASN A 229 13.34 -11.64 15.34
C ASN A 229 13.84 -12.42 14.10
N ALA A 230 13.21 -12.20 12.95
CA ALA A 230 13.64 -12.79 11.67
C ALA A 230 14.67 -11.91 10.97
N TYR A 231 14.50 -10.58 11.06
CA TYR A 231 15.35 -9.58 10.39
C TYR A 231 15.74 -8.49 11.38
N PRO A 232 16.89 -8.66 12.10
CA PRO A 232 17.40 -7.67 13.05
C PRO A 232 17.65 -6.31 12.40
N ILE A 233 17.69 -5.25 13.25
CA ILE A 233 17.88 -3.86 12.77
C ILE A 233 19.12 -3.72 11.88
N GLU A 234 20.20 -4.39 12.20
CA GLU A 234 21.45 -4.31 11.45
C GLU A 234 21.28 -4.79 10.01
N GLU A 235 20.59 -5.93 9.81
CA GLU A 235 20.28 -6.45 8.48
C GLU A 235 19.31 -5.53 7.74
N LEU A 236 18.30 -5.03 8.43
CA LEU A 236 17.34 -4.10 7.83
C LEU A 236 18.01 -2.81 7.36
N ILE A 237 18.87 -2.21 8.19
CA ILE A 237 19.59 -0.98 7.85
C ILE A 237 20.57 -1.22 6.70
N GLN A 238 21.23 -2.39 6.66
CA GLN A 238 22.09 -2.74 5.54
C GLN A 238 21.28 -2.84 4.24
N ALA A 239 20.16 -3.55 4.25
CA ALA A 239 19.28 -3.64 3.09
C ALA A 239 18.76 -2.26 2.62
N CYS A 240 18.50 -1.35 3.56
CA CYS A 240 18.12 0.03 3.23
C CYS A 240 19.24 0.81 2.55
N LYS A 241 20.50 0.64 3.01
CA LYS A 241 21.69 1.25 2.36
C LYS A 241 21.87 0.73 0.95
N ASP A 242 21.81 -0.59 0.78
CA ASP A 242 21.96 -1.25 -0.52
C ASP A 242 20.83 -0.84 -1.48
N TYR A 243 19.60 -0.68 -0.97
CA TYR A 243 18.47 -0.14 -1.74
C TYR A 243 18.73 1.30 -2.20
N ILE A 244 19.23 2.17 -1.32
CA ILE A 244 19.57 3.56 -1.66
C ILE A 244 20.68 3.58 -2.72
N GLU A 245 21.73 2.78 -2.53
CA GLU A 245 22.86 2.71 -3.46
C GLU A 245 22.44 2.23 -4.86
N SER A 246 21.63 1.17 -4.92
CA SER A 246 21.20 0.58 -6.20
C SER A 246 20.16 1.41 -6.94
N THR A 247 19.27 2.10 -6.21
CA THR A 247 18.14 2.84 -6.82
C THR A 247 18.36 4.35 -6.89
N ASN A 248 19.34 4.86 -6.16
CA ASN A 248 19.56 6.29 -5.93
C ASN A 248 18.32 7.03 -5.42
N ARG A 249 17.50 6.35 -4.59
CA ARG A 249 16.24 6.88 -4.08
C ARG A 249 16.26 7.03 -2.57
N ARG A 250 15.62 8.12 -2.11
CA ARG A 250 15.41 8.37 -0.68
C ARG A 250 14.43 7.37 -0.09
N ILE A 251 14.76 6.82 1.09
CA ILE A 251 13.86 6.01 1.92
C ILE A 251 13.17 6.92 2.96
N SER A 252 11.91 6.61 3.28
CA SER A 252 11.21 7.16 4.45
C SER A 252 11.26 6.15 5.60
N PHE A 253 11.66 6.59 6.79
CA PHE A 253 11.56 5.79 8.01
C PHE A 253 10.37 6.27 8.82
N GLU A 254 9.42 5.38 9.05
CA GLU A 254 8.27 5.63 9.90
C GLU A 254 8.64 5.30 11.35
N TYR A 255 8.45 6.26 12.25
CA TYR A 255 8.80 6.12 13.66
C TYR A 255 7.60 6.49 14.55
N ALA A 256 6.85 5.49 15.00
CA ALA A 256 5.71 5.65 15.88
C ALA A 256 6.20 5.90 17.31
N LEU A 257 5.93 7.09 17.85
CA LEU A 257 6.36 7.51 19.17
C LEU A 257 5.40 6.98 20.25
N ALA A 258 5.87 6.01 21.02
CA ALA A 258 5.19 5.39 22.15
C ALA A 258 5.75 5.93 23.47
N LYS A 259 4.85 6.47 24.31
CA LYS A 259 5.21 7.04 25.61
C LYS A 259 5.99 6.04 26.47
N ASP A 260 7.07 6.51 27.09
CA ASP A 260 7.93 5.76 28.03
C ASP A 260 8.58 4.49 27.41
N ASN A 261 8.55 4.35 26.06
CA ASN A 261 9.15 3.22 25.38
C ASN A 261 10.28 3.65 24.44
N ASN A 262 9.96 4.46 23.41
CA ASN A 262 10.90 4.85 22.35
C ASN A 262 10.90 6.37 22.07
N ASP A 263 10.41 7.16 22.99
CA ASP A 263 10.16 8.61 22.82
C ASP A 263 11.10 9.53 23.62
N ASN A 264 12.15 8.97 24.23
CA ASN A 264 13.10 9.75 25.01
C ASN A 264 14.27 10.28 24.15
N LEU A 265 15.04 11.22 24.71
CA LEU A 265 16.14 11.87 23.99
C LEU A 265 17.27 10.90 23.63
N GLU A 266 17.50 9.84 24.41
CA GLU A 266 18.49 8.82 24.10
C GLU A 266 18.08 8.01 22.86
N ASP A 267 16.79 7.71 22.69
CA ASP A 267 16.28 7.10 21.46
C ASP A 267 16.50 8.02 20.25
N ALA A 268 16.30 9.35 20.39
CA ALA A 268 16.58 10.29 19.31
C ALA A 268 18.06 10.30 18.91
N LYS A 269 18.99 10.28 19.90
CA LYS A 269 20.44 10.19 19.66
C LYS A 269 20.81 8.89 18.94
N GLN A 270 20.26 7.77 19.37
CA GLN A 270 20.49 6.48 18.73
C GLN A 270 19.95 6.47 17.30
N LEU A 271 18.79 7.06 17.05
CA LEU A 271 18.21 7.16 15.71
C LEU A 271 19.11 7.97 14.76
N VAL A 272 19.59 9.13 15.20
CA VAL A 272 20.55 9.94 14.42
C VAL A 272 21.80 9.13 14.10
N LYS A 273 22.35 8.41 15.08
CA LYS A 273 23.54 7.57 14.87
C LYS A 273 23.27 6.44 13.88
N LEU A 274 22.10 5.79 13.98
CA LEU A 274 21.70 4.66 13.15
C LEU A 274 21.54 5.05 11.68
N LEU A 275 20.96 6.22 11.42
CA LEU A 275 20.62 6.70 10.08
C LEU A 275 21.67 7.65 9.48
N LYS A 276 22.76 7.89 10.20
CA LYS A 276 23.80 8.85 9.78
C LYS A 276 24.34 8.50 8.38
N GLY A 277 24.33 9.50 7.49
CA GLY A 277 24.85 9.38 6.13
C GLY A 277 23.92 8.69 5.12
N MET A 278 22.73 8.27 5.55
CA MET A 278 21.73 7.70 4.63
C MET A 278 20.89 8.81 3.97
N LEU A 279 20.57 8.62 2.70
CA LEU A 279 19.61 9.45 1.98
C LEU A 279 18.19 9.07 2.44
N CYS A 280 17.72 9.67 3.53
CA CYS A 280 16.45 9.30 4.15
C CYS A 280 15.65 10.49 4.64
N HIS A 281 14.40 10.23 4.97
CA HIS A 281 13.48 11.06 5.72
C HIS A 281 12.96 10.28 6.92
N VAL A 282 12.72 10.93 8.04
CA VAL A 282 12.07 10.32 9.21
C VAL A 282 10.72 10.97 9.41
N ASN A 283 9.67 10.16 9.42
CA ASN A 283 8.32 10.58 9.74
C ASN A 283 7.98 10.16 11.17
N LEU A 284 7.77 11.14 12.05
CA LEU A 284 7.40 10.89 13.44
C LEU A 284 5.87 10.80 13.54
N ILE A 285 5.37 9.64 13.98
CA ILE A 285 3.95 9.36 14.07
C ILE A 285 3.55 9.24 15.54
N PRO A 286 2.70 10.15 16.07
CA PRO A 286 2.12 9.95 17.38
C PRO A 286 1.23 8.69 17.38
N ILE A 287 1.49 7.73 18.28
CA ILE A 287 0.67 6.52 18.38
C ILE A 287 -0.77 6.89 18.74
N ASN A 288 -1.73 6.31 18.02
CA ASN A 288 -3.14 6.34 18.41
C ASN A 288 -3.41 5.22 19.43
N LYS A 289 -4.21 5.54 20.45
CA LYS A 289 -4.66 4.54 21.41
C LYS A 289 -5.55 3.53 20.69
N ILE A 290 -5.18 2.26 20.77
CA ILE A 290 -6.03 1.15 20.33
C ILE A 290 -6.68 0.49 21.55
N GLU A 291 -7.85 -0.11 21.36
CA GLU A 291 -8.55 -0.84 22.39
C GLU A 291 -7.66 -2.02 22.85
N ASN A 292 -7.41 -2.14 24.15
CA ASN A 292 -6.49 -3.12 24.74
C ASN A 292 -5.01 -3.03 24.28
N GLY A 293 -4.61 -1.91 23.66
CA GLY A 293 -3.21 -1.69 23.24
C GLY A 293 -2.26 -1.38 24.41
N ALA A 294 -1.05 -1.92 24.34
CA ALA A 294 -0.01 -1.74 25.35
C ALA A 294 0.63 -0.34 25.31
N TYR A 295 0.44 0.42 24.24
CA TYR A 295 1.14 1.68 24.00
C TYR A 295 0.20 2.88 24.05
N THR A 296 0.72 4.00 24.55
CA THR A 296 0.03 5.28 24.63
C THR A 296 0.80 6.37 23.91
N LYS A 297 0.09 7.43 23.52
CA LYS A 297 0.66 8.58 22.81
C LYS A 297 1.70 9.28 23.69
N SER A 298 2.85 9.60 23.09
CA SER A 298 3.84 10.50 23.70
C SER A 298 3.28 11.91 23.88
N SER A 299 3.80 12.67 24.83
CA SER A 299 3.43 14.09 25.01
C SER A 299 3.89 14.93 23.83
N ASN A 300 3.15 15.99 23.52
CA ASN A 300 3.55 16.89 22.44
C ASN A 300 4.95 17.49 22.69
N ASP A 301 5.28 17.80 23.93
CA ASP A 301 6.60 18.35 24.31
C ASP A 301 7.73 17.35 24.00
N ASN A 302 7.53 16.07 24.31
CA ASN A 302 8.51 15.02 23.98
C ASN A 302 8.64 14.83 22.45
N ILE A 303 7.52 14.83 21.73
CA ILE A 303 7.52 14.75 20.27
C ILE A 303 8.33 15.91 19.66
N MET A 304 8.11 17.14 20.17
CA MET A 304 8.84 18.31 19.68
C MET A 304 10.33 18.24 20.01
N LYS A 305 10.70 17.86 21.25
CA LYS A 305 12.11 17.68 21.65
C LYS A 305 12.80 16.60 20.82
N PHE A 306 12.10 15.49 20.55
CA PHE A 306 12.60 14.40 19.72
C PHE A 306 12.84 14.89 18.28
N ARG A 307 11.87 15.59 17.69
CA ARG A 307 11.97 16.17 16.35
C ARG A 307 13.12 17.18 16.25
N ASP A 308 13.23 18.08 17.22
CA ASP A 308 14.21 19.16 17.18
C ASP A 308 15.66 18.64 17.36
N TYR A 309 15.81 17.42 17.84
CA TYR A 309 17.10 16.73 17.94
C TYR A 309 17.50 16.05 16.61
N LEU A 310 16.55 15.60 15.77
CA LEU A 310 16.81 14.93 14.48
C LEU A 310 17.25 15.95 13.40
#